data_7da5014c95a9d5e29a360a8871823516
#
_entry.id   7da5014c95a9d5e29a360a8871823516
#
_cell.length_a   1.000
_cell.length_b   1.000
_cell.length_c   1.000
_cell.angle_alpha   90.00
_cell.angle_beta   90.00
_cell.angle_gamma   90.00
#
_symmetry.space_group_name_H-M   'P 1'
#
loop_
_entity.id
_entity.type
_entity.pdbx_description
1 polymer ?
#
loop_
_entity_poly.entity_id
_entity_poly.type
_entity_poly.pdbx_seq_one_letter_code
_entity_poly.pdbx_strand_id
1 'polypeptide(L)'
;MSPLLEARGVTKHYALPQQGLGDRLLRHPPRLVRAVEDVDLSVGRGETLGLIGESGCGKSTLGRLLLRLHEPTAGTIRFDGQEIARLPDAALRPLRRRMQIVFQDPYASLNPRRTVREIIGLPLALHEGLRGAAAEARIGAMVDRVGLARAHLDRYPHQFSGGQRQRIGIARALILRPDFVVCDEPVSALDVSVQAQVLALLRELRDEMGLTLLFISHDLAVVAHLAGRIAVMYLGRVVEEGPRDAVIRHAAHPYTRALLAAVPRLDAPAARTRFVAGELPSPLAPPPGCPFHPRCPEAGPRCRVEVPRRIALQPQGHAVACHLHNGGVG
;
A
#
# COMPACT_ATOMS: atom_id res chain seq x y z
N MET A 1 -19.69 -5.63 -11.43
CA MET A 1 -19.75 -4.33 -10.72
C MET A 1 -18.48 -3.55 -11.05
N SER A 2 -18.57 -2.25 -11.32
CA SER A 2 -17.39 -1.41 -11.57
C SER A 2 -16.54 -1.29 -10.30
N PRO A 3 -15.20 -1.31 -10.40
CA PRO A 3 -14.31 -1.13 -9.24
C PRO A 3 -14.52 0.27 -8.63
N LEU A 4 -14.29 0.38 -7.31
CA LEU A 4 -14.27 1.68 -6.63
C LEU A 4 -13.03 2.48 -7.02
N LEU A 5 -11.89 1.80 -7.15
CA LEU A 5 -10.63 2.39 -7.57
C LEU A 5 -10.03 1.58 -8.72
N GLU A 6 -9.59 2.25 -9.75
CA GLU A 6 -8.93 1.66 -10.91
C GLU A 6 -7.69 2.48 -11.28
N ALA A 7 -6.56 1.81 -11.43
CA ALA A 7 -5.29 2.35 -11.93
C ALA A 7 -4.90 1.60 -13.21
N ARG A 8 -4.51 2.32 -14.26
CA ARG A 8 -4.05 1.74 -15.53
C ARG A 8 -2.76 2.41 -15.99
N GLY A 9 -1.72 1.62 -16.21
CA GLY A 9 -0.41 2.07 -16.65
C GLY A 9 0.23 3.09 -15.72
N VAL A 10 -0.12 3.06 -14.42
CA VAL A 10 0.33 4.08 -13.47
C VAL A 10 1.83 3.99 -13.28
N THR A 11 2.51 5.12 -13.56
CA THR A 11 3.96 5.26 -13.50
C THR A 11 4.35 6.45 -12.64
N LYS A 12 5.40 6.30 -11.83
CA LYS A 12 5.99 7.39 -11.05
C LYS A 12 7.51 7.33 -11.10
N HIS A 13 8.09 8.35 -11.71
CA HIS A 13 9.52 8.59 -11.70
C HIS A 13 9.81 9.86 -10.90
N TYR A 14 10.81 9.79 -10.03
CA TYR A 14 11.31 10.95 -9.31
C TYR A 14 12.65 11.38 -9.89
N ALA A 15 12.76 12.63 -10.32
CA ALA A 15 14.01 13.21 -10.73
C ALA A 15 14.88 13.52 -9.51
N LEU A 16 16.12 13.02 -9.50
CA LEU A 16 17.08 13.39 -8.47
C LEU A 16 17.67 14.79 -8.80
N PRO A 17 17.87 15.63 -7.77
CA PRO A 17 18.58 16.89 -7.96
C PRO A 17 19.97 16.64 -8.55
N GLN A 18 20.37 17.43 -9.54
CA GLN A 18 21.72 17.41 -10.08
C GLN A 18 22.71 17.92 -9.02
N GLN A 19 23.68 17.09 -8.65
CA GLN A 19 24.61 17.36 -7.51
C GLN A 19 25.89 18.10 -7.91
N GLY A 20 25.90 18.94 -8.94
CA GLY A 20 27.09 19.70 -9.28
C GLY A 20 26.88 20.77 -10.34
N LEU A 21 27.71 21.83 -10.28
CA LEU A 21 27.77 22.87 -11.31
C LEU A 21 28.14 22.26 -12.68
N GLY A 22 28.97 21.19 -12.72
CA GLY A 22 29.34 20.46 -13.92
C GLY A 22 28.17 19.75 -14.60
N ASP A 23 27.27 19.11 -13.84
CA ASP A 23 26.11 18.43 -14.40
C ASP A 23 25.10 19.40 -15.03
N ARG A 24 25.00 20.63 -14.48
CA ARG A 24 24.17 21.71 -15.05
C ARG A 24 24.75 22.27 -16.34
N LEU A 25 26.08 22.44 -16.41
CA LEU A 25 26.76 22.94 -17.60
C LEU A 25 26.75 21.95 -18.76
N LEU A 26 26.88 20.65 -18.46
CA LEU A 26 26.93 19.58 -19.47
C LEU A 26 25.54 19.06 -19.88
N ARG A 27 24.42 19.63 -19.33
CA ARG A 27 23.05 19.25 -19.65
C ARG A 27 22.79 17.74 -19.59
N HIS A 28 23.42 17.03 -18.66
CA HIS A 28 23.13 15.62 -18.47
C HIS A 28 21.65 15.43 -18.07
N PRO A 29 20.96 14.41 -18.63
CA PRO A 29 19.59 14.12 -18.24
C PRO A 29 19.53 13.79 -16.74
N PRO A 30 18.49 14.25 -16.00
CA PRO A 30 18.37 13.95 -14.57
C PRO A 30 18.28 12.44 -14.35
N ARG A 31 18.98 11.93 -13.34
CA ARG A 31 18.83 10.53 -12.91
C ARG A 31 17.43 10.34 -12.35
N LEU A 32 16.73 9.33 -12.84
CA LEU A 32 15.34 9.04 -12.47
C LEU A 32 15.26 7.82 -11.55
N VAL A 33 14.62 7.97 -10.39
CA VAL A 33 14.20 6.84 -9.55
C VAL A 33 12.87 6.33 -10.09
N ARG A 34 12.83 5.13 -10.64
CA ARG A 34 11.62 4.47 -11.13
C ARG A 34 10.91 3.78 -9.98
N ALA A 35 10.11 4.54 -9.23
CA ALA A 35 9.46 4.06 -8.01
C ALA A 35 8.23 3.19 -8.29
N VAL A 36 7.47 3.52 -9.35
CA VAL A 36 6.32 2.75 -9.85
C VAL A 36 6.39 2.75 -11.37
N GLU A 37 6.19 1.59 -11.99
CA GLU A 37 6.40 1.41 -13.42
C GLU A 37 5.28 0.56 -14.01
N ASP A 38 4.40 1.20 -14.81
CA ASP A 38 3.36 0.54 -15.60
C ASP A 38 2.46 -0.39 -14.77
N VAL A 39 1.86 0.14 -13.70
CA VAL A 39 1.02 -0.63 -12.78
C VAL A 39 -0.45 -0.52 -13.17
N ASP A 40 -1.06 -1.69 -13.41
CA ASP A 40 -2.50 -1.88 -13.47
C ASP A 40 -2.99 -2.51 -12.17
N LEU A 41 -3.98 -1.89 -11.54
CA LEU A 41 -4.57 -2.35 -10.28
C LEU A 41 -6.03 -1.92 -10.19
N SER A 42 -6.88 -2.78 -9.64
CA SER A 42 -8.27 -2.41 -9.35
C SER A 42 -8.67 -2.87 -7.96
N VAL A 43 -9.53 -2.10 -7.29
CA VAL A 43 -10.09 -2.45 -5.97
C VAL A 43 -11.60 -2.32 -6.03
N GLY A 44 -12.30 -3.41 -5.76
CA GLY A 44 -13.77 -3.45 -5.70
C GLY A 44 -14.30 -2.76 -4.44
N ARG A 45 -15.59 -2.39 -4.44
CA ARG A 45 -16.23 -1.84 -3.23
C ARG A 45 -16.32 -2.90 -2.13
N GLY A 46 -15.97 -2.52 -0.90
CA GLY A 46 -15.94 -3.42 0.27
C GLY A 46 -14.82 -4.47 0.21
N GLU A 47 -13.97 -4.41 -0.81
CA GLU A 47 -12.83 -5.32 -0.95
C GLU A 47 -11.66 -4.88 -0.09
N THR A 48 -10.91 -5.86 0.43
CA THR A 48 -9.56 -5.66 0.95
C THR A 48 -8.56 -6.27 -0.02
N LEU A 49 -7.79 -5.41 -0.70
CA LEU A 49 -6.65 -5.81 -1.52
C LEU A 49 -5.38 -5.68 -0.70
N GLY A 50 -4.64 -6.79 -0.56
CA GLY A 50 -3.31 -6.79 0.04
C GLY A 50 -2.24 -6.46 -0.99
N LEU A 51 -1.33 -5.54 -0.68
CA LEU A 51 -0.16 -5.23 -1.52
C LEU A 51 1.10 -5.60 -0.75
N ILE A 52 1.82 -6.60 -1.25
CA ILE A 52 3.03 -7.14 -0.61
C ILE A 52 4.27 -6.98 -1.48
N GLY A 53 5.43 -7.04 -0.86
CA GLY A 53 6.74 -6.97 -1.52
C GLY A 53 7.83 -6.49 -0.58
N GLU A 54 9.09 -6.62 -0.97
CA GLU A 54 10.24 -6.15 -0.19
C GLU A 54 10.18 -4.65 0.11
N SER A 55 10.89 -4.21 1.17
CA SER A 55 11.03 -2.78 1.48
C SER A 55 11.69 -2.04 0.29
N GLY A 56 11.21 -0.84 -0.03
CA GLY A 56 11.73 -0.05 -1.14
C GLY A 56 11.23 -0.45 -2.54
N CYS A 57 10.38 -1.49 -2.70
CA CYS A 57 9.89 -1.89 -4.02
C CYS A 57 8.80 -0.97 -4.62
N GLY A 58 8.35 0.08 -3.90
CA GLY A 58 7.40 1.08 -4.43
C GLY A 58 5.98 1.04 -3.85
N LYS A 59 5.65 0.15 -2.90
CA LYS A 59 4.28 -0.02 -2.33
C LYS A 59 3.67 1.26 -1.78
N SER A 60 4.37 1.93 -0.87
CA SER A 60 3.91 3.20 -0.26
C SER A 60 3.77 4.31 -1.29
N THR A 61 4.65 4.34 -2.30
CA THR A 61 4.53 5.27 -3.43
C THR A 61 3.27 5.01 -4.21
N LEU A 62 2.97 3.74 -4.54
CA LEU A 62 1.73 3.37 -5.22
C LEU A 62 0.50 3.76 -4.40
N GLY A 63 0.46 3.45 -3.11
CA GLY A 63 -0.64 3.86 -2.22
C GLY A 63 -0.88 5.37 -2.22
N ARG A 64 0.19 6.18 -2.18
CA ARG A 64 0.10 7.65 -2.24
C ARG A 64 -0.34 8.18 -3.61
N LEU A 65 0.03 7.50 -4.70
CA LEU A 65 -0.45 7.83 -6.05
C LEU A 65 -1.97 7.59 -6.17
N LEU A 66 -2.45 6.45 -5.67
CA LEU A 66 -3.87 6.09 -5.72
C LEU A 66 -4.75 7.08 -4.95
N LEU A 67 -4.20 7.70 -3.89
CA LEU A 67 -4.86 8.79 -3.15
C LEU A 67 -4.60 10.18 -3.72
N ARG A 68 -3.85 10.30 -4.84
CA ARG A 68 -3.43 11.60 -5.39
C ARG A 68 -2.73 12.49 -4.36
N LEU A 69 -1.97 11.89 -3.42
CA LEU A 69 -1.00 12.60 -2.58
C LEU A 69 0.29 12.89 -3.34
N HIS A 70 0.58 12.09 -4.37
CA HIS A 70 1.60 12.34 -5.39
C HIS A 70 0.96 12.30 -6.77
N GLU A 71 1.45 13.12 -7.68
CA GLU A 71 1.04 13.08 -9.08
C GLU A 71 1.72 11.93 -9.81
N PRO A 72 0.99 11.12 -10.60
CA PRO A 72 1.61 10.14 -11.47
C PRO A 72 2.38 10.83 -12.60
N THR A 73 3.47 10.23 -13.05
CA THR A 73 4.22 10.67 -14.25
C THR A 73 3.47 10.28 -15.52
N ALA A 74 2.81 9.11 -15.51
CA ALA A 74 1.98 8.60 -16.60
C ALA A 74 0.89 7.68 -16.05
N GLY A 75 -0.04 7.30 -16.92
CA GLY A 75 -1.19 6.44 -16.61
C GLY A 75 -2.42 7.20 -16.13
N THR A 76 -3.45 6.44 -15.80
CA THR A 76 -4.75 6.95 -15.35
C THR A 76 -5.14 6.36 -14.00
N ILE A 77 -5.84 7.14 -13.18
CA ILE A 77 -6.39 6.70 -11.90
C ILE A 77 -7.84 7.14 -11.86
N ARG A 78 -8.76 6.19 -11.67
CA ARG A 78 -10.19 6.47 -11.52
C ARG A 78 -10.66 6.09 -10.13
N PHE A 79 -11.39 7.00 -9.51
CA PHE A 79 -12.06 6.77 -8.24
C PHE A 79 -13.57 6.95 -8.45
N ASP A 80 -14.34 5.89 -8.18
CA ASP A 80 -15.79 5.87 -8.36
C ASP A 80 -16.20 6.28 -9.80
N GLY A 81 -15.47 5.79 -10.81
CA GLY A 81 -15.65 6.10 -12.22
C GLY A 81 -15.07 7.44 -12.69
N GLN A 82 -14.73 8.35 -11.77
CA GLN A 82 -14.15 9.65 -12.10
C GLN A 82 -12.63 9.55 -12.27
N GLU A 83 -12.09 10.07 -13.39
CA GLU A 83 -10.64 10.22 -13.61
C GLU A 83 -10.09 11.27 -12.64
N ILE A 84 -9.08 10.88 -11.83
CA ILE A 84 -8.50 11.76 -10.80
C ILE A 84 -7.02 12.07 -11.02
N ALA A 85 -6.34 11.39 -11.95
CA ALA A 85 -4.89 11.47 -12.11
C ALA A 85 -4.38 12.89 -12.41
N ARG A 86 -5.19 13.72 -13.07
CA ARG A 86 -4.83 15.09 -13.49
C ARG A 86 -5.74 16.17 -12.90
N LEU A 87 -6.57 15.83 -11.92
CA LEU A 87 -7.45 16.83 -11.30
C LEU A 87 -6.62 17.85 -10.50
N PRO A 88 -6.96 19.14 -10.57
CA PRO A 88 -6.37 20.15 -9.71
C PRO A 88 -6.79 19.94 -8.25
N ASP A 89 -5.99 20.44 -7.29
CA ASP A 89 -6.20 20.24 -5.85
C ASP A 89 -7.60 20.67 -5.37
N ALA A 90 -8.15 21.74 -5.93
CA ALA A 90 -9.49 22.20 -5.59
C ALA A 90 -10.57 21.15 -5.92
N ALA A 91 -10.46 20.48 -7.06
CA ALA A 91 -11.37 19.40 -7.47
C ALA A 91 -11.14 18.09 -6.71
N LEU A 92 -9.92 17.86 -6.18
CA LEU A 92 -9.60 16.71 -5.34
C LEU A 92 -10.14 16.85 -3.91
N ARG A 93 -10.35 18.07 -3.42
CA ARG A 93 -10.74 18.33 -2.03
C ARG A 93 -11.99 17.53 -1.58
N PRO A 94 -13.11 17.49 -2.32
CA PRO A 94 -14.27 16.69 -1.95
C PRO A 94 -13.99 15.19 -1.98
N LEU A 95 -13.12 14.71 -2.89
CA LEU A 95 -12.74 13.31 -2.99
C LEU A 95 -11.82 12.88 -1.85
N ARG A 96 -10.96 13.77 -1.34
CA ARG A 96 -10.08 13.50 -0.18
C ARG A 96 -10.86 13.14 1.09
N ARG A 97 -12.11 13.60 1.24
CA ARG A 97 -13.00 13.16 2.32
C ARG A 97 -13.28 11.65 2.21
N ARG A 98 -13.44 11.15 0.99
CA ARG A 98 -13.80 9.77 0.67
C ARG A 98 -12.60 8.82 0.60
N MET A 99 -11.38 9.37 0.49
CA MET A 99 -10.12 8.62 0.37
C MET A 99 -9.18 9.03 1.50
N GLN A 100 -8.81 8.10 2.35
CA GLN A 100 -8.00 8.38 3.54
C GLN A 100 -6.80 7.45 3.63
N ILE A 101 -5.84 7.77 4.50
CA ILE A 101 -4.63 6.99 4.73
C ILE A 101 -4.36 6.81 6.22
N VAL A 102 -3.99 5.58 6.58
CA VAL A 102 -3.35 5.24 7.86
C VAL A 102 -1.87 5.04 7.56
N PHE A 103 -1.02 5.87 8.17
CA PHE A 103 0.42 5.90 7.90
C PHE A 103 1.19 4.84 8.69
N GLN A 104 2.36 4.48 8.18
CA GLN A 104 3.31 3.53 8.74
C GLN A 104 3.85 3.99 10.10
N ASP A 105 4.27 5.25 10.22
CA ASP A 105 4.84 5.81 11.44
C ASP A 105 3.78 6.60 12.20
N PRO A 106 3.27 6.06 13.33
CA PRO A 106 2.30 6.77 14.15
C PRO A 106 2.89 8.00 14.86
N TYR A 107 4.23 8.08 15.02
CA TYR A 107 4.89 9.24 15.61
C TYR A 107 4.94 10.42 14.62
N ALA A 108 5.46 10.18 13.42
CA ALA A 108 5.58 11.21 12.40
C ALA A 108 4.23 11.67 11.84
N SER A 109 3.20 10.82 11.91
CA SER A 109 1.90 11.11 11.33
C SER A 109 1.01 12.02 12.19
N LEU A 110 1.26 12.13 13.49
CA LEU A 110 0.48 12.93 14.43
C LEU A 110 1.23 14.22 14.80
N ASN A 111 0.54 15.37 14.73
CA ASN A 111 1.14 16.63 15.15
C ASN A 111 1.36 16.62 16.69
N PRO A 112 2.61 16.64 17.19
CA PRO A 112 2.90 16.52 18.61
C PRO A 112 2.43 17.72 19.46
N ARG A 113 2.08 18.85 18.81
CA ARG A 113 1.60 20.07 19.46
C ARG A 113 0.09 20.15 19.57
N ARG A 114 -0.64 19.15 19.09
CA ARG A 114 -2.10 19.07 19.14
C ARG A 114 -2.55 17.95 20.07
N THR A 115 -3.67 18.17 20.74
CA THR A 115 -4.34 17.15 21.54
C THR A 115 -4.97 16.09 20.65
N VAL A 116 -5.30 14.91 21.21
CA VAL A 116 -6.00 13.85 20.50
C VAL A 116 -7.33 14.34 19.94
N ARG A 117 -8.08 15.15 20.72
CA ARG A 117 -9.32 15.82 20.31
C ARG A 117 -9.13 16.63 19.03
N GLU A 118 -8.12 17.49 19.00
CA GLU A 118 -7.82 18.32 17.84
C GLU A 118 -7.38 17.50 16.63
N ILE A 119 -6.59 16.45 16.84
CA ILE A 119 -6.11 15.57 15.76
C ILE A 119 -7.27 14.84 15.09
N ILE A 120 -8.18 14.23 15.88
CA ILE A 120 -9.33 13.49 15.36
C ILE A 120 -10.39 14.45 14.81
N GLY A 121 -10.58 15.63 15.42
CA GLY A 121 -11.58 16.61 15.02
C GLY A 121 -11.19 17.45 13.80
N LEU A 122 -9.89 17.58 13.50
CA LEU A 122 -9.42 18.40 12.36
C LEU A 122 -10.05 18.03 11.01
N PRO A 123 -10.16 16.76 10.62
CA PRO A 123 -10.83 16.39 9.37
C PRO A 123 -12.30 16.83 9.33
N LEU A 124 -13.03 16.73 10.43
CA LEU A 124 -14.43 17.20 10.53
C LEU A 124 -14.55 18.70 10.24
N ALA A 125 -13.67 19.49 10.86
CA ALA A 125 -13.67 20.94 10.68
C ALA A 125 -13.28 21.33 9.24
N LEU A 126 -12.33 20.62 8.63
CA LEU A 126 -11.83 20.94 7.27
C LEU A 126 -12.77 20.51 6.15
N HIS A 127 -13.41 19.34 6.27
CA HIS A 127 -14.19 18.73 5.19
C HIS A 127 -15.70 18.90 5.37
N GLU A 128 -16.19 19.02 6.60
CA GLU A 128 -17.63 19.12 6.90
C GLU A 128 -17.99 20.44 7.57
N GLY A 129 -17.01 21.27 7.95
CA GLY A 129 -17.27 22.50 8.72
C GLY A 129 -17.81 22.22 10.13
N LEU A 130 -17.79 20.95 10.58
CA LEU A 130 -18.40 20.51 11.82
C LEU A 130 -17.54 20.92 13.03
N ARG A 131 -18.16 21.58 14.02
CA ARG A 131 -17.52 22.06 15.25
C ARG A 131 -18.47 21.94 16.45
N GLY A 132 -17.95 22.25 17.64
CA GLY A 132 -18.76 22.28 18.87
C GLY A 132 -19.32 20.92 19.27
N ALA A 133 -20.48 20.88 19.91
CA ALA A 133 -21.08 19.68 20.48
C ALA A 133 -21.28 18.53 19.48
N ALA A 134 -21.62 18.83 18.23
CA ALA A 134 -21.79 17.82 17.19
C ALA A 134 -20.47 17.14 16.80
N ALA A 135 -19.37 17.91 16.71
CA ALA A 135 -18.05 17.33 16.51
C ALA A 135 -17.61 16.49 17.70
N GLU A 136 -17.82 16.97 18.92
CA GLU A 136 -17.50 16.27 20.16
C GLU A 136 -18.22 14.91 20.26
N ALA A 137 -19.49 14.85 19.92
CA ALA A 137 -20.25 13.60 19.91
C ALA A 137 -19.63 12.57 18.92
N ARG A 138 -19.23 13.02 17.71
CA ARG A 138 -18.60 12.14 16.72
C ARG A 138 -17.19 11.72 17.14
N ILE A 139 -16.38 12.64 17.70
CA ILE A 139 -15.05 12.34 18.21
C ILE A 139 -15.15 11.31 19.33
N GLY A 140 -16.05 11.51 20.32
CA GLY A 140 -16.26 10.58 21.41
C GLY A 140 -16.66 9.18 20.94
N ALA A 141 -17.63 9.09 20.03
CA ALA A 141 -18.04 7.82 19.44
C ALA A 141 -16.90 7.10 18.69
N MET A 142 -16.06 7.84 17.96
CA MET A 142 -14.91 7.26 17.25
C MET A 142 -13.82 6.80 18.22
N VAL A 143 -13.56 7.55 19.29
CA VAL A 143 -12.58 7.19 20.33
C VAL A 143 -12.98 5.91 21.05
N ASP A 144 -14.27 5.76 21.38
CA ASP A 144 -14.80 4.52 21.97
C ASP A 144 -14.61 3.32 21.01
N ARG A 145 -14.89 3.49 19.70
CA ARG A 145 -14.72 2.45 18.67
C ARG A 145 -13.27 1.96 18.53
N VAL A 146 -12.30 2.87 18.63
CA VAL A 146 -10.90 2.46 18.56
C VAL A 146 -10.34 1.98 19.91
N GLY A 147 -11.19 1.87 20.94
CA GLY A 147 -10.83 1.36 22.25
C GLY A 147 -9.91 2.30 23.04
N LEU A 148 -10.10 3.61 22.89
CA LEU A 148 -9.42 4.64 23.70
C LEU A 148 -10.39 5.25 24.72
N ALA A 149 -9.88 5.64 25.89
CA ALA A 149 -10.71 6.30 26.89
C ALA A 149 -10.95 7.77 26.51
N ARG A 150 -12.20 8.25 26.64
CA ARG A 150 -12.58 9.66 26.40
C ARG A 150 -11.78 10.64 27.25
N ALA A 151 -11.39 10.23 28.47
CA ALA A 151 -10.53 11.04 29.36
C ALA A 151 -9.15 11.33 28.76
N HIS A 152 -8.77 10.64 27.68
CA HIS A 152 -7.50 10.85 26.99
C HIS A 152 -7.56 11.90 25.86
N LEU A 153 -8.73 12.44 25.55
CA LEU A 153 -8.93 13.39 24.44
C LEU A 153 -8.08 14.66 24.55
N ASP A 154 -7.82 15.14 25.77
CA ASP A 154 -7.04 16.35 26.01
C ASP A 154 -5.54 16.11 26.21
N ARG A 155 -5.11 14.85 26.07
CA ARG A 155 -3.68 14.47 26.09
C ARG A 155 -3.02 14.67 24.72
N TYR A 156 -1.68 14.76 24.75
CA TYR A 156 -0.82 14.90 23.56
C TYR A 156 -0.29 13.54 23.11
N PRO A 157 0.04 13.36 21.80
CA PRO A 157 0.51 12.09 21.25
C PRO A 157 1.70 11.47 22.00
N HIS A 158 2.64 12.26 22.51
CA HIS A 158 3.81 11.76 23.23
C HIS A 158 3.48 11.05 24.55
N GLN A 159 2.25 11.20 25.07
CA GLN A 159 1.77 10.58 26.32
C GLN A 159 1.14 9.19 26.08
N PHE A 160 1.21 8.65 24.86
CA PHE A 160 0.59 7.39 24.45
C PHE A 160 1.63 6.36 24.00
N SER A 161 1.32 5.07 24.18
CA SER A 161 2.09 3.98 23.59
C SER A 161 2.00 3.98 22.05
N GLY A 162 2.89 3.24 21.36
CA GLY A 162 2.87 3.10 19.90
C GLY A 162 1.52 2.60 19.36
N GLY A 163 0.96 1.57 19.98
CA GLY A 163 -0.35 1.02 19.60
C GLY A 163 -1.51 2.00 19.84
N GLN A 164 -1.47 2.77 20.93
CA GLN A 164 -2.48 3.81 21.19
C GLN A 164 -2.38 4.95 20.16
N ARG A 165 -1.16 5.38 19.77
CA ARG A 165 -0.98 6.37 18.70
C ARG A 165 -1.50 5.85 17.36
N GLN A 166 -1.28 4.57 17.07
CA GLN A 166 -1.81 3.96 15.86
C GLN A 166 -3.36 3.99 15.86
N ARG A 167 -4.00 3.70 16.99
CA ARG A 167 -5.46 3.82 17.16
C ARG A 167 -5.95 5.27 16.96
N ILE A 168 -5.20 6.28 17.41
CA ILE A 168 -5.48 7.70 17.12
C ILE A 168 -5.38 7.98 15.62
N GLY A 169 -4.36 7.46 14.95
CA GLY A 169 -4.20 7.58 13.49
C GLY A 169 -5.35 6.95 12.71
N ILE A 170 -5.80 5.76 13.13
CA ILE A 170 -6.98 5.06 12.58
C ILE A 170 -8.24 5.89 12.81
N ALA A 171 -8.48 6.39 14.04
CA ALA A 171 -9.62 7.23 14.36
C ALA A 171 -9.67 8.49 13.49
N ARG A 172 -8.53 9.16 13.30
CA ARG A 172 -8.41 10.33 12.43
C ARG A 172 -8.77 10.02 10.98
N ALA A 173 -8.31 8.89 10.45
CA ALA A 173 -8.59 8.48 9.07
C ALA A 173 -10.07 8.12 8.88
N LEU A 174 -10.69 7.47 9.86
CA LEU A 174 -12.05 6.93 9.74
C LEU A 174 -13.18 7.87 10.21
N ILE A 175 -12.86 8.99 10.87
CA ILE A 175 -13.86 9.94 11.41
C ILE A 175 -14.78 10.52 10.32
N LEU A 176 -14.29 10.61 9.08
CA LEU A 176 -15.04 11.09 7.91
C LEU A 176 -15.87 10.00 7.24
N ARG A 177 -15.81 8.73 7.70
CA ARG A 177 -16.44 7.57 7.06
C ARG A 177 -16.06 7.46 5.58
N PRO A 178 -14.78 7.29 5.26
CA PRO A 178 -14.29 7.23 3.89
C PRO A 178 -14.79 5.96 3.19
N ASP A 179 -14.86 6.00 1.84
CA ASP A 179 -15.15 4.82 1.02
C ASP A 179 -13.91 3.96 0.80
N PHE A 180 -12.73 4.59 0.77
CA PHE A 180 -11.45 3.94 0.48
C PHE A 180 -10.37 4.37 1.47
N VAL A 181 -9.63 3.40 2.01
CA VAL A 181 -8.52 3.65 2.94
C VAL A 181 -7.28 2.89 2.48
N VAL A 182 -6.16 3.59 2.38
CA VAL A 182 -4.84 2.99 2.25
C VAL A 182 -4.27 2.81 3.66
N CYS A 183 -3.97 1.57 4.04
CA CYS A 183 -3.24 1.24 5.26
C CYS A 183 -1.79 0.97 4.88
N ASP A 184 -0.92 1.97 5.02
CA ASP A 184 0.49 1.90 4.63
C ASP A 184 1.32 1.36 5.81
N GLU A 185 1.58 0.06 5.82
CA GLU A 185 2.31 -0.70 6.87
C GLU A 185 1.84 -0.36 8.30
N PRO A 186 0.53 -0.43 8.62
CA PRO A 186 -0.05 0.17 9.82
C PRO A 186 0.38 -0.51 11.13
N VAL A 187 1.11 -1.61 11.08
CA VAL A 187 1.53 -2.38 12.26
C VAL A 187 3.02 -2.66 12.31
N SER A 188 3.81 -2.27 11.30
CA SER A 188 5.22 -2.64 11.17
C SER A 188 6.13 -2.14 12.30
N ALA A 189 5.76 -1.04 12.96
CA ALA A 189 6.51 -0.42 14.06
C ALA A 189 6.01 -0.83 15.47
N LEU A 190 5.15 -1.86 15.56
CA LEU A 190 4.51 -2.28 16.80
C LEU A 190 4.97 -3.68 17.22
N ASP A 191 4.92 -3.96 18.53
CA ASP A 191 5.16 -5.30 19.08
C ASP A 191 4.09 -6.30 18.60
N VAL A 192 4.44 -7.57 18.47
CA VAL A 192 3.58 -8.63 17.90
C VAL A 192 2.19 -8.70 18.56
N SER A 193 2.13 -8.59 19.90
CA SER A 193 0.85 -8.62 20.62
C SER A 193 -0.03 -7.41 20.31
N VAL A 194 0.57 -6.23 20.15
CA VAL A 194 -0.12 -5.00 19.79
C VAL A 194 -0.53 -5.01 18.32
N GLN A 195 0.30 -5.59 17.43
CA GLN A 195 -0.06 -5.82 16.02
C GLN A 195 -1.37 -6.59 15.90
N ALA A 196 -1.49 -7.73 16.61
CA ALA A 196 -2.71 -8.55 16.57
C ALA A 196 -3.96 -7.75 16.98
N GLN A 197 -3.86 -6.92 18.03
CA GLN A 197 -4.97 -6.06 18.48
C GLN A 197 -5.36 -4.99 17.45
N VAL A 198 -4.37 -4.34 16.80
CA VAL A 198 -4.63 -3.31 15.79
C VAL A 198 -5.23 -3.94 14.51
N LEU A 199 -4.79 -5.14 14.13
CA LEU A 199 -5.35 -5.87 12.99
C LEU A 199 -6.79 -6.32 13.25
N ALA A 200 -7.09 -6.83 14.46
CA ALA A 200 -8.46 -7.16 14.86
C ALA A 200 -9.36 -5.92 14.80
N LEU A 201 -8.91 -4.79 15.36
CA LEU A 201 -9.63 -3.53 15.30
C LEU A 201 -9.89 -3.07 13.86
N LEU A 202 -8.89 -3.11 12.98
CA LEU A 202 -9.06 -2.73 11.57
C LEU A 202 -10.06 -3.63 10.85
N ARG A 203 -10.08 -4.93 11.16
CA ARG A 203 -11.05 -5.88 10.61
C ARG A 203 -12.47 -5.56 11.09
N GLU A 204 -12.66 -5.33 12.38
CA GLU A 204 -13.96 -4.95 12.94
C GLU A 204 -14.50 -3.66 12.33
N LEU A 205 -13.66 -2.61 12.25
CA LEU A 205 -14.03 -1.33 11.65
C LEU A 205 -14.32 -1.45 10.15
N ARG A 206 -13.56 -2.28 9.42
CA ARG A 206 -13.83 -2.56 8.01
C ARG A 206 -15.21 -3.18 7.83
N ASP A 207 -15.52 -4.20 8.61
CA ASP A 207 -16.78 -4.96 8.49
C ASP A 207 -17.96 -4.09 8.94
N GLU A 208 -17.84 -3.33 10.04
CA GLU A 208 -18.89 -2.43 10.54
C GLU A 208 -19.18 -1.26 9.59
N MET A 209 -18.14 -0.69 8.97
CA MET A 209 -18.28 0.51 8.15
C MET A 209 -18.34 0.22 6.64
N GLY A 210 -18.20 -1.04 6.21
CA GLY A 210 -18.19 -1.44 4.81
C GLY A 210 -17.01 -0.87 4.01
N LEU A 211 -15.82 -0.74 4.65
CA LEU A 211 -14.66 -0.06 4.08
C LEU A 211 -14.04 -0.86 2.94
N THR A 212 -13.61 -0.15 1.91
CA THR A 212 -12.69 -0.67 0.90
C THR A 212 -11.26 -0.36 1.30
N LEU A 213 -10.38 -1.38 1.36
CA LEU A 213 -9.01 -1.21 1.86
C LEU A 213 -7.96 -1.60 0.82
N LEU A 214 -6.92 -0.78 0.71
CA LEU A 214 -5.62 -1.21 0.21
C LEU A 214 -4.69 -1.40 1.41
N PHE A 215 -4.37 -2.65 1.73
CA PHE A 215 -3.55 -2.99 2.88
C PHE A 215 -2.13 -3.31 2.42
N ILE A 216 -1.19 -2.43 2.72
CA ILE A 216 0.23 -2.56 2.37
C ILE A 216 0.99 -3.17 3.55
N SER A 217 1.76 -4.23 3.29
CA SER A 217 2.66 -4.83 4.26
C SER A 217 3.82 -5.53 3.54
N HIS A 218 4.93 -5.70 4.25
CA HIS A 218 5.99 -6.61 3.87
C HIS A 218 5.80 -8.02 4.49
N ASP A 219 4.88 -8.14 5.45
CA ASP A 219 4.53 -9.42 6.08
C ASP A 219 3.30 -10.03 5.42
N LEU A 220 3.53 -11.14 4.74
CA LEU A 220 2.50 -11.88 4.01
C LEU A 220 1.49 -12.55 4.96
N ALA A 221 1.91 -12.98 6.15
CA ALA A 221 1.02 -13.59 7.13
C ALA A 221 -0.03 -12.56 7.60
N VAL A 222 0.40 -11.33 7.86
CA VAL A 222 -0.49 -10.22 8.23
C VAL A 222 -1.52 -9.95 7.13
N VAL A 223 -1.08 -9.89 5.86
CA VAL A 223 -1.97 -9.63 4.71
C VAL A 223 -2.96 -10.77 4.52
N ALA A 224 -2.53 -12.01 4.69
CA ALA A 224 -3.38 -13.20 4.52
C ALA A 224 -4.59 -13.21 5.46
N HIS A 225 -4.50 -12.58 6.62
CA HIS A 225 -5.62 -12.49 7.58
C HIS A 225 -6.69 -11.47 7.19
N LEU A 226 -6.34 -10.44 6.41
CA LEU A 226 -7.24 -9.33 6.11
C LEU A 226 -7.70 -9.30 4.65
N ALA A 227 -6.83 -9.68 3.72
CA ALA A 227 -7.05 -9.52 2.30
C ALA A 227 -7.80 -10.71 1.69
N GLY A 228 -8.78 -10.41 0.82
CA GLY A 228 -9.42 -11.41 -0.04
C GLY A 228 -8.65 -11.64 -1.35
N ARG A 229 -7.90 -10.61 -1.81
CA ARG A 229 -7.03 -10.65 -2.99
C ARG A 229 -5.68 -10.04 -2.65
N ILE A 230 -4.62 -10.55 -3.27
CA ILE A 230 -3.25 -10.12 -3.02
C ILE A 230 -2.60 -9.72 -4.34
N ALA A 231 -1.91 -8.57 -4.34
CA ALA A 231 -0.99 -8.14 -5.38
C ALA A 231 0.44 -8.14 -4.83
N VAL A 232 1.36 -8.73 -5.59
CA VAL A 232 2.79 -8.84 -5.24
C VAL A 232 3.57 -7.86 -6.09
N MET A 233 4.29 -6.96 -5.43
CA MET A 233 5.05 -5.89 -6.09
C MET A 233 6.54 -6.12 -5.98
N TYR A 234 7.25 -6.01 -7.09
CA TYR A 234 8.71 -6.09 -7.17
C TYR A 234 9.24 -4.96 -8.04
N LEU A 235 10.17 -4.18 -7.52
CA LEU A 235 10.88 -3.09 -8.22
C LEU A 235 9.94 -2.21 -9.08
N GLY A 236 8.88 -1.68 -8.46
CA GLY A 236 7.92 -0.78 -9.09
C GLY A 236 6.80 -1.45 -9.90
N ARG A 237 6.81 -2.77 -10.10
CA ARG A 237 5.85 -3.51 -10.93
C ARG A 237 5.04 -4.53 -10.13
N VAL A 238 3.78 -4.74 -10.50
CA VAL A 238 2.98 -5.87 -10.00
C VAL A 238 3.36 -7.11 -10.81
N VAL A 239 3.96 -8.09 -10.13
CA VAL A 239 4.48 -9.32 -10.76
C VAL A 239 3.50 -10.49 -10.67
N GLU A 240 2.63 -10.49 -9.66
CA GLU A 240 1.57 -11.50 -9.49
C GLU A 240 0.39 -10.87 -8.76
N GLU A 241 -0.83 -11.24 -9.11
CA GLU A 241 -2.04 -10.80 -8.45
C GLU A 241 -3.12 -11.87 -8.57
N GLY A 242 -3.89 -12.08 -7.50
CA GLY A 242 -4.97 -13.04 -7.54
C GLY A 242 -5.74 -13.17 -6.23
N PRO A 243 -6.74 -14.05 -6.18
CA PRO A 243 -7.37 -14.46 -4.93
C PRO A 243 -6.29 -14.90 -3.93
N ARG A 244 -6.47 -14.51 -2.66
CA ARG A 244 -5.50 -14.81 -1.58
C ARG A 244 -5.02 -16.26 -1.62
N ASP A 245 -5.96 -17.21 -1.68
CA ASP A 245 -5.63 -18.64 -1.61
C ASP A 245 -4.86 -19.11 -2.86
N ALA A 246 -5.12 -18.52 -4.04
CA ALA A 246 -4.37 -18.82 -5.24
C ALA A 246 -2.91 -18.33 -5.13
N VAL A 247 -2.70 -17.09 -4.69
CA VAL A 247 -1.35 -16.51 -4.52
C VAL A 247 -0.57 -17.24 -3.43
N ILE A 248 -1.23 -17.62 -2.30
CA ILE A 248 -0.54 -18.28 -1.18
C ILE A 248 -0.23 -19.74 -1.45
N ARG A 249 -1.18 -20.50 -2.03
CA ARG A 249 -1.04 -21.95 -2.22
C ARG A 249 -0.46 -22.33 -3.58
N HIS A 250 -0.65 -21.48 -4.59
CA HIS A 250 -0.31 -21.75 -5.98
C HIS A 250 0.47 -20.57 -6.60
N ALA A 251 1.42 -20.01 -5.81
CA ALA A 251 2.29 -18.93 -6.27
C ALA A 251 2.94 -19.24 -7.60
N ALA A 252 2.64 -18.44 -8.60
CA ALA A 252 3.12 -18.65 -9.97
C ALA A 252 4.48 -17.97 -10.20
N HIS A 253 4.70 -16.76 -9.64
CA HIS A 253 5.96 -16.04 -9.83
C HIS A 253 7.04 -16.57 -8.88
N PRO A 254 8.28 -16.84 -9.36
CA PRO A 254 9.38 -17.29 -8.51
C PRO A 254 9.67 -16.37 -7.32
N TYR A 255 9.49 -15.06 -7.45
CA TYR A 255 9.61 -14.10 -6.36
C TYR A 255 8.55 -14.32 -5.28
N THR A 256 7.28 -14.54 -5.66
CA THR A 256 6.20 -14.85 -4.70
C THR A 256 6.48 -16.12 -3.94
N ARG A 257 6.96 -17.16 -4.64
CA ARG A 257 7.38 -18.43 -4.00
C ARG A 257 8.50 -18.21 -2.98
N ALA A 258 9.47 -17.37 -3.30
CA ALA A 258 10.56 -17.04 -2.40
C ALA A 258 10.10 -16.23 -1.17
N LEU A 259 9.17 -15.28 -1.34
CA LEU A 259 8.56 -14.54 -0.22
C LEU A 259 7.78 -15.49 0.71
N LEU A 260 7.00 -16.42 0.15
CA LEU A 260 6.25 -17.42 0.92
C LEU A 260 7.18 -18.38 1.69
N ALA A 261 8.30 -18.75 1.08
CA ALA A 261 9.29 -19.63 1.72
C ALA A 261 10.05 -18.95 2.88
N ALA A 262 10.05 -17.61 2.93
CA ALA A 262 10.67 -16.83 4.01
C ALA A 262 9.75 -16.68 5.24
N VAL A 263 8.45 -17.00 5.14
CA VAL A 263 7.53 -16.97 6.29
C VAL A 263 7.81 -18.14 7.21
N PRO A 264 8.16 -17.91 8.51
CA PRO A 264 8.38 -18.99 9.46
C PRO A 264 7.13 -19.85 9.63
N ARG A 265 7.26 -21.17 9.48
CA ARG A 265 6.20 -22.13 9.77
C ARG A 265 6.53 -22.87 11.04
N LEU A 266 5.58 -22.93 11.97
CA LEU A 266 5.74 -23.63 13.26
C LEU A 266 5.98 -25.13 13.08
N ASP A 267 5.51 -25.74 11.98
CA ASP A 267 5.51 -27.18 11.74
C ASP A 267 6.62 -27.66 10.77
N ALA A 268 7.49 -26.76 10.29
CA ALA A 268 8.57 -27.15 9.40
C ALA A 268 9.89 -27.19 10.17
N PRO A 269 10.70 -28.31 10.09
CA PRO A 269 12.08 -28.27 10.55
C PRO A 269 12.75 -27.09 9.85
N ALA A 270 13.68 -26.41 10.55
CA ALA A 270 14.42 -25.24 10.06
C ALA A 270 15.13 -25.56 8.72
N ALA A 271 14.32 -25.78 7.70
CA ALA A 271 14.76 -25.84 6.32
C ALA A 271 15.39 -24.47 6.06
N ARG A 272 16.66 -24.46 5.68
CA ARG A 272 17.44 -23.29 5.33
C ARG A 272 16.53 -22.28 4.64
N THR A 273 16.15 -21.23 5.36
CA THR A 273 15.32 -20.15 4.88
C THR A 273 15.99 -19.65 3.61
N ARG A 274 15.49 -20.04 2.45
CA ARG A 274 16.00 -19.55 1.17
C ARG A 274 15.49 -18.12 1.06
N PHE A 275 16.18 -17.20 1.74
CA PHE A 275 16.03 -15.79 1.44
C PHE A 275 16.17 -15.61 -0.07
N VAL A 276 15.39 -14.72 -0.64
CA VAL A 276 15.63 -14.28 -2.02
C VAL A 276 17.08 -13.83 -2.09
N ALA A 277 17.93 -14.60 -2.73
CA ALA A 277 19.38 -14.35 -2.75
C ALA A 277 19.68 -12.98 -3.39
N GLY A 278 20.63 -12.24 -2.82
CA GLY A 278 21.04 -10.93 -3.32
C GLY A 278 20.16 -9.76 -2.86
N GLU A 279 20.66 -8.55 -3.01
CA GLU A 279 19.97 -7.30 -2.68
C GLU A 279 18.95 -6.91 -3.76
N LEU A 280 17.95 -6.11 -3.38
CA LEU A 280 17.03 -5.51 -4.33
C LEU A 280 17.81 -4.61 -5.31
N PRO A 281 17.67 -4.80 -6.64
CA PRO A 281 18.34 -3.95 -7.61
C PRO A 281 17.93 -2.48 -7.45
N SER A 282 18.85 -1.59 -7.81
CA SER A 282 18.60 -0.15 -7.67
C SER A 282 17.46 0.33 -8.60
N PRO A 283 16.49 1.06 -8.09
CA PRO A 283 15.45 1.67 -8.92
C PRO A 283 15.97 2.80 -9.82
N LEU A 284 17.23 3.20 -9.66
CA LEU A 284 17.92 4.16 -10.55
C LEU A 284 18.40 3.52 -11.85
N ALA A 285 18.73 2.22 -11.80
CA ALA A 285 19.20 1.44 -12.93
C ALA A 285 18.56 0.04 -12.86
N PRO A 286 17.25 -0.06 -13.11
CA PRO A 286 16.57 -1.35 -13.07
C PRO A 286 17.15 -2.29 -14.13
N PRO A 287 17.26 -3.59 -13.83
CA PRO A 287 17.73 -4.58 -14.81
C PRO A 287 16.87 -4.56 -16.08
N PRO A 288 17.46 -4.75 -17.27
CA PRO A 288 16.70 -4.91 -18.50
C PRO A 288 15.84 -6.18 -18.45
N GLY A 289 14.79 -6.24 -19.24
CA GLY A 289 13.87 -7.39 -19.28
C GLY A 289 13.07 -7.58 -17.98
N CYS A 290 12.97 -8.83 -17.52
CA CYS A 290 12.30 -9.13 -16.25
C CYS A 290 13.09 -8.54 -15.06
N PRO A 291 12.53 -7.64 -14.25
CA PRO A 291 13.28 -7.00 -13.17
C PRO A 291 13.79 -7.99 -12.11
N PHE A 292 13.18 -9.15 -12.00
CA PHE A 292 13.59 -10.19 -11.04
C PHE A 292 14.68 -11.13 -11.59
N HIS A 293 15.03 -11.09 -12.90
CA HIS A 293 15.94 -12.05 -13.50
C HIS A 293 17.31 -12.20 -12.79
N PRO A 294 17.93 -11.14 -12.21
CA PRO A 294 19.24 -11.32 -11.53
C PRO A 294 19.18 -12.17 -10.28
N ARG A 295 18.00 -12.30 -9.68
CA ARG A 295 17.75 -13.04 -8.43
C ARG A 295 16.88 -14.30 -8.66
N CYS A 296 16.46 -14.54 -9.89
CA CYS A 296 15.56 -15.63 -10.23
C CYS A 296 16.35 -16.92 -10.49
N PRO A 297 16.14 -18.01 -9.73
CA PRO A 297 16.82 -19.28 -9.97
C PRO A 297 16.39 -19.95 -11.27
N GLU A 298 15.27 -19.52 -11.86
CA GLU A 298 14.65 -20.05 -13.08
C GLU A 298 14.80 -19.08 -14.27
N ALA A 299 15.77 -18.12 -14.18
CA ALA A 299 15.96 -17.12 -15.22
C ALA A 299 16.53 -17.74 -16.52
N GLY A 300 15.80 -17.61 -17.62
CA GLY A 300 16.24 -17.97 -18.97
C GLY A 300 16.76 -16.75 -19.76
N PRO A 301 17.27 -16.97 -21.00
CA PRO A 301 17.79 -15.90 -21.85
C PRO A 301 16.78 -14.79 -22.14
N ARG A 302 15.51 -15.15 -22.37
CA ARG A 302 14.43 -14.21 -22.63
C ARG A 302 14.20 -13.25 -21.44
N CYS A 303 14.37 -13.73 -20.21
CA CYS A 303 14.21 -12.90 -19.00
C CYS A 303 15.20 -11.73 -18.95
N ARG A 304 16.32 -11.80 -19.63
CA ARG A 304 17.37 -10.76 -19.62
C ARG A 304 17.08 -9.60 -20.57
N VAL A 305 16.22 -9.82 -21.57
CA VAL A 305 16.00 -8.86 -22.66
C VAL A 305 14.56 -8.39 -22.81
N GLU A 306 13.58 -9.19 -22.36
CA GLU A 306 12.16 -8.89 -22.53
C GLU A 306 11.44 -8.78 -21.18
N VAL A 307 10.66 -7.71 -21.03
CA VAL A 307 9.75 -7.55 -19.87
C VAL A 307 8.58 -8.52 -20.04
N PRO A 308 8.31 -9.40 -19.05
CA PRO A 308 7.22 -10.35 -19.16
C PRO A 308 5.87 -9.64 -19.16
N ARG A 309 5.00 -10.03 -20.09
CA ARG A 309 3.61 -9.54 -20.12
C ARG A 309 2.80 -10.22 -19.02
N ARG A 310 1.85 -9.50 -18.48
CA ARG A 310 0.89 -10.05 -17.52
C ARG A 310 -0.08 -10.96 -18.26
N ILE A 311 -0.23 -12.20 -17.79
CA ILE A 311 -1.16 -13.20 -18.32
C ILE A 311 -2.09 -13.67 -17.22
N ALA A 312 -3.32 -14.03 -17.62
CA ALA A 312 -4.29 -14.63 -16.73
C ALA A 312 -3.99 -16.11 -16.53
N LEU A 313 -4.16 -16.57 -15.29
CA LEU A 313 -4.05 -17.97 -14.89
C LEU A 313 -5.39 -18.46 -14.33
N GLN A 314 -5.48 -19.77 -14.05
CA GLN A 314 -6.58 -20.33 -13.25
C GLN A 314 -6.16 -20.36 -11.76
N PRO A 315 -7.06 -20.11 -10.82
CA PRO A 315 -8.48 -19.75 -11.01
C PRO A 315 -8.64 -18.32 -11.55
N GLN A 316 -9.84 -18.02 -12.07
CA GLN A 316 -10.16 -16.70 -12.61
C GLN A 316 -9.80 -15.57 -11.64
N GLY A 317 -9.19 -14.52 -12.16
CA GLY A 317 -8.67 -13.37 -11.37
C GLY A 317 -7.24 -13.57 -10.87
N HIS A 318 -6.59 -14.72 -11.10
CA HIS A 318 -5.15 -14.90 -10.88
C HIS A 318 -4.39 -14.50 -12.13
N ALA A 319 -3.36 -13.70 -12.00
CA ALA A 319 -2.53 -13.23 -13.11
C ALA A 319 -1.06 -13.11 -12.69
N VAL A 320 -0.15 -13.36 -13.62
CA VAL A 320 1.30 -13.32 -13.38
C VAL A 320 2.04 -12.67 -14.54
N ALA A 321 3.09 -11.93 -14.24
CA ALA A 321 4.04 -11.38 -15.20
C ALA A 321 5.36 -12.19 -15.15
N CYS A 322 5.37 -13.37 -15.77
CA CYS A 322 6.52 -14.27 -15.76
C CYS A 322 6.62 -15.09 -17.06
N HIS A 323 7.82 -15.17 -17.64
CA HIS A 323 8.06 -15.92 -18.87
C HIS A 323 7.88 -17.43 -18.73
N LEU A 324 7.95 -17.99 -17.54
CA LEU A 324 7.67 -19.42 -17.28
C LEU A 324 6.25 -19.81 -17.67
N HIS A 325 5.32 -18.86 -17.68
CA HIS A 325 3.91 -19.08 -18.00
C HIS A 325 3.54 -18.54 -19.40
N ASN A 326 4.42 -17.79 -20.07
CA ASN A 326 4.21 -17.22 -21.41
C ASN A 326 4.58 -18.19 -22.54
N GLY A 327 4.84 -19.47 -22.25
CA GLY A 327 5.30 -20.47 -23.21
C GLY A 327 4.22 -21.37 -23.79
N GLY A 328 2.95 -21.07 -23.59
CA GLY A 328 1.83 -21.92 -24.03
C GLY A 328 1.04 -21.38 -25.23
N VAL A 329 1.71 -20.86 -26.27
CA VAL A 329 1.13 -20.74 -27.61
C VAL A 329 2.27 -21.04 -28.58
N GLY A 330 2.49 -22.34 -28.88
CA GLY A 330 3.17 -22.86 -30.01
C GLY A 330 2.13 -23.43 -30.95
#